data_fdfb8e34963c4ec6c71f1f026b92e23e
#
_entry.id   fdfb8e34963c4ec6c71f1f026b92e23e
#
_cell.length_a   1.000
_cell.length_b   1.000
_cell.length_c   1.000
_cell.angle_alpha   90.00
_cell.angle_beta   90.00
_cell.angle_gamma   90.00
#
_symmetry.space_group_name_H-M   'P 1'
#
loop_
_entity.id
_entity.type
_entity.pdbx_description
1 polymer ?
#
loop_
_entity_poly.entity_id
_entity_poly.type
_entity_poly.pdbx_seq_one_letter_code
_entity_poly.pdbx_strand_id
1 'polypeptide(L)'
;MTAPVFTTMGCRLNAYETEAMKELAAEAGLEGAVVVNTCAVTAEAVRKARQEIRRLRRQNPDARLIVTGCAAQTEPETFTAMEEVDAVIGNTEKMQPETWRGMAADFIGETETCQVDDIMSVTETAGHLIDGFGTRSRAYVQVQNGCDHRCTFCIIPYGRGNSRSVPAGVVVDQIKRLVDRGYNEVVLTGVDLTSWGADLPAGPKLGDLVMRILKLVPDLPRLRISSIDSIEVDENLLQAIATEPRLMPHLHLSLQHGDDLILKRMKRRHLRDDAIAFCEEAKRLRPEMTFGADIIAGFPTETPEMFENSMRLVDECDLTWLHVFPYSPRPGTPAARMPQVHGADIKARAARLRALGEARVAAHLEKQQGRQHRVLMESARMGRTEQFAETIFETDRPEGDIVTAQVTGARAGQLLAA
;
A
#
# COMPACT_ATOMS: atom_id res chain seq x y z
N MET A 1 -32.24 -12.37 1.13
CA MET A 1 -31.47 -11.08 1.09
C MET A 1 -30.00 -11.46 1.01
N THR A 2 -29.22 -10.76 0.20
CA THR A 2 -27.82 -11.15 -0.11
C THR A 2 -26.84 -10.26 0.65
N ALA A 3 -25.75 -10.86 1.18
CA ALA A 3 -24.67 -10.10 1.82
C ALA A 3 -24.09 -9.03 0.87
N PRO A 4 -23.62 -7.90 1.40
CA PRO A 4 -23.05 -6.83 0.58
C PRO A 4 -21.79 -7.28 -0.16
N VAL A 5 -21.63 -6.82 -1.41
CA VAL A 5 -20.46 -7.10 -2.25
C VAL A 5 -19.48 -5.95 -2.14
N PHE A 6 -18.21 -6.23 -1.87
CA PHE A 6 -17.16 -5.23 -1.76
C PHE A 6 -16.14 -5.33 -2.90
N THR A 7 -15.83 -4.20 -3.52
CA THR A 7 -14.76 -4.05 -4.50
C THR A 7 -13.70 -3.09 -3.98
N THR A 8 -12.47 -3.57 -3.88
CA THR A 8 -11.33 -2.79 -3.38
C THR A 8 -10.43 -2.38 -4.53
N MET A 9 -10.13 -1.09 -4.62
CA MET A 9 -9.16 -0.54 -5.56
C MET A 9 -8.01 0.14 -4.81
N GLY A 10 -6.81 0.10 -5.37
CA GLY A 10 -5.66 0.85 -4.86
C GLY A 10 -4.73 0.05 -3.95
N CYS A 11 -4.46 0.56 -2.74
CA CYS A 11 -3.36 0.12 -1.90
C CYS A 11 -3.76 -0.92 -0.82
N ARG A 12 -2.75 -1.41 -0.08
CA ARG A 12 -2.93 -2.35 1.05
C ARG A 12 -3.79 -1.76 2.18
N LEU A 13 -3.71 -0.44 2.37
CA LEU A 13 -4.55 0.26 3.35
C LEU A 13 -6.03 0.19 2.97
N ASN A 14 -6.37 0.42 1.69
CA ASN A 14 -7.74 0.22 1.21
C ASN A 14 -8.21 -1.24 1.40
N ALA A 15 -7.30 -2.20 1.24
CA ALA A 15 -7.63 -3.61 1.47
C ALA A 15 -7.94 -3.89 2.95
N TYR A 16 -7.15 -3.35 3.87
CA TYR A 16 -7.41 -3.40 5.32
C TYR A 16 -8.78 -2.79 5.65
N GLU A 17 -9.02 -1.56 5.19
CA GLU A 17 -10.27 -0.84 5.45
C GLU A 17 -11.48 -1.57 4.87
N THR A 18 -11.31 -2.26 3.73
CA THR A 18 -12.41 -3.05 3.15
C THR A 18 -12.82 -4.22 4.06
N GLU A 19 -11.86 -4.89 4.71
CA GLU A 19 -12.22 -5.96 5.66
C GLU A 19 -12.94 -5.38 6.89
N ALA A 20 -12.46 -4.26 7.43
CA ALA A 20 -13.15 -3.57 8.52
C ALA A 20 -14.58 -3.13 8.12
N MET A 21 -14.76 -2.58 6.90
CA MET A 21 -16.09 -2.23 6.39
C MET A 21 -17.01 -3.44 6.24
N LYS A 22 -16.50 -4.62 5.86
CA LYS A 22 -17.29 -5.86 5.80
C LYS A 22 -17.84 -6.25 7.15
N GLU A 23 -17.01 -6.17 8.20
CA GLU A 23 -17.43 -6.46 9.57
C GLU A 23 -18.48 -5.45 10.05
N LEU A 24 -18.22 -4.15 9.87
CA LEU A 24 -19.15 -3.08 10.23
C LEU A 24 -20.49 -3.19 9.51
N ALA A 25 -20.48 -3.50 8.21
CA ALA A 25 -21.69 -3.69 7.41
C ALA A 25 -22.48 -4.94 7.85
N ALA A 26 -21.78 -6.03 8.18
CA ALA A 26 -22.41 -7.25 8.71
C ALA A 26 -23.03 -7.03 10.07
N GLU A 27 -22.33 -6.37 10.99
CA GLU A 27 -22.87 -5.98 12.33
C GLU A 27 -24.09 -5.07 12.22
N ALA A 28 -24.11 -4.19 11.23
CA ALA A 28 -25.23 -3.31 10.94
C ALA A 28 -26.42 -4.02 10.28
N GLY A 29 -26.24 -5.26 9.78
CA GLY A 29 -27.24 -5.97 9.00
C GLY A 29 -27.50 -5.39 7.61
N LEU A 30 -26.49 -4.73 7.00
CA LEU A 30 -26.63 -4.19 5.64
C LEU A 30 -26.72 -5.34 4.64
N GLU A 31 -27.71 -5.29 3.77
CA GLU A 31 -27.96 -6.29 2.73
C GLU A 31 -28.17 -5.63 1.35
N GLY A 32 -27.98 -6.41 0.29
CA GLY A 32 -28.28 -5.98 -1.08
C GLY A 32 -27.48 -4.77 -1.56
N ALA A 33 -26.31 -4.51 -0.98
CA ALA A 33 -25.46 -3.38 -1.34
C ALA A 33 -24.20 -3.81 -2.11
N VAL A 34 -23.68 -2.89 -2.93
CA VAL A 34 -22.37 -2.98 -3.59
C VAL A 34 -21.54 -1.80 -3.12
N VAL A 35 -20.40 -2.07 -2.49
CA VAL A 35 -19.49 -1.06 -1.93
C VAL A 35 -18.20 -1.01 -2.73
N VAL A 36 -17.82 0.17 -3.23
CA VAL A 36 -16.60 0.39 -4.02
C VAL A 36 -15.64 1.30 -3.26
N ASN A 37 -14.54 0.73 -2.76
CA ASN A 37 -13.47 1.48 -2.09
C ASN A 37 -12.44 1.96 -3.12
N THR A 38 -12.38 3.26 -3.38
CA THR A 38 -11.69 3.88 -4.51
C THR A 38 -10.30 4.41 -4.18
N CYS A 39 -9.48 4.62 -5.22
CA CYS A 39 -8.13 5.17 -5.13
C CYS A 39 -8.01 6.49 -5.90
N ALA A 40 -7.29 7.49 -5.32
CA ALA A 40 -7.06 8.82 -5.89
C ALA A 40 -5.64 9.06 -6.42
N VAL A 41 -4.72 8.11 -6.27
CA VAL A 41 -3.27 8.33 -6.50
C VAL A 41 -2.98 8.85 -7.92
N THR A 42 -3.69 8.33 -8.93
CA THR A 42 -3.54 8.77 -10.32
C THR A 42 -4.92 9.05 -10.96
N ALA A 43 -4.94 9.91 -11.98
CA ALA A 43 -6.15 10.15 -12.79
C ALA A 43 -6.67 8.85 -13.43
N GLU A 44 -5.76 7.95 -13.81
CA GLU A 44 -6.12 6.64 -14.34
C GLU A 44 -6.83 5.75 -13.30
N ALA A 45 -6.43 5.83 -12.02
CA ALA A 45 -7.13 5.11 -10.95
C ALA A 45 -8.57 5.59 -10.79
N VAL A 46 -8.80 6.91 -10.82
CA VAL A 46 -10.16 7.49 -10.77
C VAL A 46 -10.98 7.08 -12.01
N ARG A 47 -10.36 7.12 -13.20
CA ARG A 47 -11.02 6.67 -14.45
C ARG A 47 -11.46 5.21 -14.37
N LYS A 48 -10.58 4.33 -13.89
CA LYS A 48 -10.89 2.91 -13.68
C LYS A 48 -11.99 2.71 -12.65
N ALA A 49 -11.98 3.48 -11.55
CA ALA A 49 -13.03 3.43 -10.55
C ALA A 49 -14.41 3.72 -11.15
N ARG A 50 -14.52 4.78 -11.96
CA ARG A 50 -15.79 5.12 -12.66
C ARG A 50 -16.23 4.03 -13.65
N GLN A 51 -15.30 3.39 -14.35
CA GLN A 51 -15.61 2.27 -15.25
C GLN A 51 -16.13 1.05 -14.47
N GLU A 52 -15.49 0.74 -13.35
CA GLU A 52 -15.89 -0.37 -12.49
C GLU A 52 -17.25 -0.14 -11.85
N ILE A 53 -17.55 1.08 -11.39
CA ILE A 53 -18.85 1.48 -10.86
C ILE A 53 -19.96 1.21 -11.91
N ARG A 54 -19.76 1.66 -13.16
CA ARG A 54 -20.71 1.40 -14.25
C ARG A 54 -20.87 -0.09 -14.55
N ARG A 55 -19.79 -0.86 -14.47
CA ARG A 55 -19.84 -2.32 -14.65
C ARG A 55 -20.66 -2.99 -13.54
N LEU A 56 -20.38 -2.62 -12.28
CA LEU A 56 -21.08 -3.15 -11.12
C LEU A 56 -22.58 -2.82 -11.11
N ARG A 57 -22.96 -1.60 -11.49
CA ARG A 57 -24.38 -1.22 -11.62
C ARG A 57 -25.11 -2.09 -12.65
N ARG A 58 -24.51 -2.34 -13.83
CA ARG A 58 -25.10 -3.23 -14.83
C ARG A 58 -25.26 -4.68 -14.37
N GLN A 59 -24.35 -5.15 -13.51
CA GLN A 59 -24.39 -6.51 -12.95
C GLN A 59 -25.36 -6.64 -11.76
N ASN A 60 -25.62 -5.53 -11.07
CA ASN A 60 -26.46 -5.47 -9.87
C ASN A 60 -27.43 -4.28 -9.99
N PRO A 61 -28.44 -4.33 -10.89
CA PRO A 61 -29.29 -3.18 -11.19
C PRO A 61 -30.08 -2.68 -9.98
N ASP A 62 -30.52 -3.60 -9.11
CA ASP A 62 -31.36 -3.32 -7.94
C ASP A 62 -30.56 -3.13 -6.64
N ALA A 63 -29.23 -3.32 -6.66
CA ALA A 63 -28.40 -3.18 -5.46
C ALA A 63 -28.14 -1.69 -5.16
N ARG A 64 -28.07 -1.35 -3.87
CA ARG A 64 -27.60 -0.03 -3.43
C ARG A 64 -26.09 0.10 -3.67
N LEU A 65 -25.66 1.00 -4.54
CA LEU A 65 -24.26 1.20 -4.90
C LEU A 65 -23.65 2.35 -4.09
N ILE A 66 -22.73 2.01 -3.19
CA ILE A 66 -22.07 2.93 -2.27
C ILE A 66 -20.61 3.10 -2.70
N VAL A 67 -20.15 4.35 -2.86
CA VAL A 67 -18.78 4.67 -3.24
C VAL A 67 -18.05 5.33 -2.07
N THR A 68 -16.84 4.87 -1.79
CA THR A 68 -15.98 5.41 -0.75
C THR A 68 -14.50 5.39 -1.17
N GLY A 69 -13.61 5.77 -0.26
CA GLY A 69 -12.16 5.74 -0.48
C GLY A 69 -11.58 7.08 -0.89
N CYS A 70 -10.27 7.09 -1.22
CA CYS A 70 -9.54 8.33 -1.43
C CYS A 70 -10.10 9.18 -2.59
N ALA A 71 -10.61 8.57 -3.66
CA ALA A 71 -11.19 9.35 -4.75
C ALA A 71 -12.54 9.96 -4.36
N ALA A 72 -13.39 9.22 -3.64
CA ALA A 72 -14.63 9.72 -3.10
C ALA A 72 -14.42 10.89 -2.13
N GLN A 73 -13.37 10.82 -1.30
CA GLN A 73 -12.99 11.89 -0.37
C GLN A 73 -12.48 13.16 -1.07
N THR A 74 -11.70 13.00 -2.15
CA THR A 74 -11.05 14.15 -2.83
C THR A 74 -11.90 14.78 -3.92
N GLU A 75 -12.83 14.06 -4.50
CA GLU A 75 -13.67 14.47 -5.64
C GLU A 75 -15.11 13.95 -5.46
N PRO A 76 -15.79 14.23 -4.32
CA PRO A 76 -17.12 13.65 -4.05
C PRO A 76 -18.13 13.99 -5.13
N GLU A 77 -18.10 15.21 -5.69
CA GLU A 77 -19.01 15.66 -6.75
C GLU A 77 -18.88 14.80 -8.03
N THR A 78 -17.69 14.27 -8.32
CA THR A 78 -17.46 13.37 -9.45
C THR A 78 -18.31 12.10 -9.35
N PHE A 79 -18.51 11.59 -8.15
CA PHE A 79 -19.23 10.34 -7.90
C PHE A 79 -20.72 10.58 -7.61
N THR A 80 -21.09 11.65 -6.93
CA THR A 80 -22.48 12.01 -6.70
C THR A 80 -23.22 12.41 -7.99
N ALA A 81 -22.47 12.90 -9.00
CA ALA A 81 -23.03 13.20 -10.33
C ALA A 81 -23.23 11.95 -11.22
N MET A 82 -22.84 10.75 -10.77
CA MET A 82 -23.03 9.51 -11.52
C MET A 82 -24.40 8.91 -11.20
N GLU A 83 -25.23 8.68 -12.23
CA GLU A 83 -26.56 8.05 -12.08
C GLU A 83 -26.48 6.62 -11.50
N GLU A 84 -25.31 5.99 -11.62
CA GLU A 84 -25.05 4.66 -11.11
C GLU A 84 -24.82 4.61 -9.58
N VAL A 85 -24.61 5.75 -8.91
CA VAL A 85 -24.18 5.84 -7.50
C VAL A 85 -25.36 6.31 -6.64
N ASP A 86 -25.68 5.52 -5.60
CA ASP A 86 -26.76 5.85 -4.68
C ASP A 86 -26.27 6.60 -3.44
N ALA A 87 -25.00 6.35 -3.02
CA ALA A 87 -24.41 7.06 -1.89
C ALA A 87 -22.90 7.19 -2.02
N VAL A 88 -22.36 8.30 -1.50
CA VAL A 88 -20.91 8.56 -1.38
C VAL A 88 -20.58 8.80 0.09
N ILE A 89 -19.60 8.05 0.63
CA ILE A 89 -19.14 8.19 2.01
C ILE A 89 -17.64 8.45 2.06
N GLY A 90 -17.21 9.31 2.97
CA GLY A 90 -15.82 9.69 3.15
C GLY A 90 -14.96 8.60 3.82
N ASN A 91 -13.68 8.92 3.96
CA ASN A 91 -12.70 8.00 4.54
C ASN A 91 -12.82 7.87 6.07
N THR A 92 -13.40 8.85 6.74
CA THR A 92 -13.70 8.80 8.18
C THR A 92 -15.00 8.03 8.41
N GLU A 93 -16.05 8.42 7.70
CA GLU A 93 -17.40 7.90 7.84
C GLU A 93 -17.48 6.40 7.58
N LYS A 94 -16.75 5.89 6.57
CA LYS A 94 -16.70 4.46 6.25
C LYS A 94 -16.18 3.58 7.40
N MET A 95 -15.45 4.17 8.36
CA MET A 95 -14.90 3.47 9.52
C MET A 95 -15.76 3.63 10.78
N GLN A 96 -16.91 4.30 10.69
CA GLN A 96 -17.82 4.53 11.81
C GLN A 96 -18.99 3.54 11.75
N PRO A 97 -19.28 2.79 12.86
CA PRO A 97 -20.41 1.87 12.91
C PRO A 97 -21.76 2.54 12.64
N GLU A 98 -21.90 3.81 13.05
CA GLU A 98 -23.13 4.61 12.90
C GLU A 98 -23.50 4.82 11.43
N THR A 99 -22.51 5.05 10.58
CA THR A 99 -22.71 5.21 9.13
C THR A 99 -23.35 3.96 8.51
N TRP A 100 -22.87 2.78 8.86
CA TRP A 100 -23.41 1.50 8.35
C TRP A 100 -24.79 1.18 8.92
N ARG A 101 -25.03 1.50 10.22
CA ARG A 101 -26.36 1.36 10.84
C ARG A 101 -27.38 2.28 10.17
N GLY A 102 -27.01 3.55 9.92
CA GLY A 102 -27.85 4.49 9.18
C GLY A 102 -28.20 3.97 7.79
N MET A 103 -27.21 3.44 7.06
CA MET A 103 -27.43 2.87 5.73
C MET A 103 -28.30 1.62 5.75
N ALA A 104 -28.17 0.76 6.75
CA ALA A 104 -29.00 -0.43 6.90
C ALA A 104 -30.44 -0.11 7.30
N ALA A 105 -30.66 0.94 8.09
CA ALA A 105 -31.97 1.40 8.55
C ALA A 105 -32.73 2.20 7.47
N ASP A 106 -32.04 2.70 6.44
CA ASP A 106 -32.60 3.56 5.41
C ASP A 106 -33.38 2.77 4.35
N PHE A 107 -34.57 2.35 4.75
CA PHE A 107 -35.51 1.61 3.88
C PHE A 107 -36.19 2.50 2.81
N ILE A 108 -36.10 3.83 2.92
CA ILE A 108 -36.88 4.77 2.12
C ILE A 108 -36.00 5.77 1.31
N GLY A 109 -34.65 5.67 1.44
CA GLY A 109 -33.75 6.58 0.71
C GLY A 109 -33.71 8.01 1.27
N GLU A 110 -34.02 8.19 2.56
CA GLU A 110 -33.96 9.48 3.25
C GLU A 110 -32.54 9.84 3.75
N THR A 111 -31.57 8.89 3.70
CA THR A 111 -30.19 9.15 4.11
C THR A 111 -29.52 10.08 3.11
N GLU A 112 -28.77 11.04 3.62
CA GLU A 112 -28.00 11.97 2.81
C GLU A 112 -27.11 11.20 1.80
N THR A 113 -27.26 11.52 0.51
CA THR A 113 -26.56 10.82 -0.59
C THR A 113 -25.05 11.05 -0.58
N CYS A 114 -24.57 12.07 0.15
CA CYS A 114 -23.15 12.40 0.28
C CYS A 114 -22.80 12.70 1.72
N GLN A 115 -22.07 11.79 2.38
CA GLN A 115 -21.53 11.93 3.73
C GLN A 115 -20.02 11.97 3.67
N VAL A 116 -19.44 13.12 3.41
CA VAL A 116 -18.00 13.34 3.27
C VAL A 116 -17.61 14.59 4.05
N ASP A 117 -17.07 14.39 5.25
CA ASP A 117 -16.61 15.47 6.13
C ASP A 117 -15.19 15.93 5.77
N ASP A 118 -14.77 17.06 6.36
CA ASP A 118 -13.41 17.56 6.21
C ASP A 118 -12.39 16.62 6.90
N ILE A 119 -11.71 15.83 6.10
CA ILE A 119 -10.70 14.87 6.56
C ILE A 119 -9.53 15.54 7.31
N MET A 120 -9.30 16.86 7.11
CA MET A 120 -8.24 17.59 7.79
C MET A 120 -8.57 17.87 9.27
N SER A 121 -9.83 17.81 9.66
CA SER A 121 -10.28 17.98 11.05
C SER A 121 -10.09 16.72 11.90
N VAL A 122 -9.81 15.58 11.29
CA VAL A 122 -9.71 14.27 11.97
C VAL A 122 -8.38 14.15 12.72
N THR A 123 -8.46 13.96 14.02
CA THR A 123 -7.28 13.88 14.93
C THR A 123 -6.95 12.46 15.38
N GLU A 124 -7.90 11.51 15.26
CA GLU A 124 -7.72 10.14 15.71
C GLU A 124 -7.87 9.14 14.57
N THR A 125 -7.23 8.00 14.69
CA THR A 125 -7.43 6.85 13.80
C THR A 125 -8.09 5.74 14.60
N ALA A 126 -9.26 5.29 14.16
CA ALA A 126 -9.93 4.15 14.75
C ALA A 126 -9.08 2.88 14.56
N GLY A 127 -8.77 2.24 15.67
CA GLY A 127 -8.15 0.92 15.69
C GLY A 127 -9.25 -0.14 15.56
N HIS A 128 -9.49 -0.61 14.34
CA HIS A 128 -10.40 -1.74 14.13
C HIS A 128 -9.65 -3.05 14.33
N LEU A 129 -10.17 -3.89 15.19
CA LEU A 129 -9.68 -5.24 15.42
C LEU A 129 -10.39 -6.16 14.43
N ILE A 130 -9.85 -6.29 13.22
CA ILE A 130 -10.41 -7.16 12.18
C ILE A 130 -10.06 -8.63 12.42
N ASP A 131 -11.02 -9.47 12.12
CA ASP A 131 -10.95 -10.90 12.37
C ASP A 131 -10.14 -11.68 11.34
N GLY A 132 -9.85 -11.08 10.17
CA GLY A 132 -9.05 -11.71 9.14
C GLY A 132 -9.19 -11.05 7.77
N PHE A 133 -8.58 -11.65 6.76
CA PHE A 133 -8.54 -11.15 5.38
C PHE A 133 -9.17 -12.13 4.37
N GLY A 134 -10.21 -12.85 4.79
CA GLY A 134 -10.86 -13.85 3.96
C GLY A 134 -9.87 -14.93 3.52
N THR A 135 -9.73 -15.15 2.21
CA THR A 135 -8.83 -16.16 1.62
C THR A 135 -7.37 -15.69 1.48
N ARG A 136 -6.96 -14.57 2.08
CA ARG A 136 -5.59 -14.07 1.95
C ARG A 136 -4.65 -14.76 2.92
N SER A 137 -3.48 -15.16 2.44
CA SER A 137 -2.46 -15.85 3.24
C SER A 137 -1.66 -14.93 4.15
N ARG A 138 -1.77 -13.62 3.97
CA ARG A 138 -1.16 -12.59 4.82
C ARG A 138 -2.17 -11.55 5.26
N ALA A 139 -1.97 -11.04 6.45
CA ALA A 139 -2.79 -9.97 7.02
C ALA A 139 -2.11 -8.60 6.84
N TYR A 140 -2.90 -7.57 6.54
CA TYR A 140 -2.46 -6.18 6.58
C TYR A 140 -2.91 -5.55 7.89
N VAL A 141 -2.00 -4.88 8.59
CA VAL A 141 -2.33 -4.18 9.84
C VAL A 141 -2.04 -2.71 9.67
N GLN A 142 -3.09 -1.89 9.74
CA GLN A 142 -2.93 -0.45 9.74
C GLN A 142 -2.30 0.00 11.05
N VAL A 143 -1.15 0.65 10.97
CA VAL A 143 -0.47 1.23 12.14
C VAL A 143 -0.43 2.75 12.08
N GLN A 144 -0.64 3.33 10.90
CA GLN A 144 -0.60 4.77 10.68
C GLN A 144 -1.56 5.14 9.54
N ASN A 145 -2.18 6.33 9.59
CA ASN A 145 -3.01 6.88 8.52
C ASN A 145 -2.74 8.38 8.37
N GLY A 146 -3.05 8.93 7.18
CA GLY A 146 -2.76 10.33 6.87
C GLY A 146 -1.27 10.60 6.61
N CYS A 147 -0.93 11.85 6.27
CA CYS A 147 0.44 12.26 5.97
C CYS A 147 0.59 13.76 6.15
N ASP A 148 1.61 14.18 6.93
CA ASP A 148 1.93 15.58 7.15
C ASP A 148 2.84 16.16 6.05
N HIS A 149 3.40 15.32 5.18
CA HIS A 149 4.13 15.79 4.03
C HIS A 149 3.20 16.48 3.02
N ARG A 150 3.73 17.49 2.39
CA ARG A 150 3.04 18.26 1.34
C ARG A 150 3.85 18.18 0.05
N CYS A 151 4.13 16.94 -0.38
CA CYS A 151 4.78 16.69 -1.68
C CYS A 151 3.97 17.35 -2.79
N THR A 152 4.65 18.06 -3.70
CA THR A 152 3.97 18.94 -4.67
C THR A 152 3.08 18.23 -5.66
N PHE A 153 3.23 16.92 -5.83
CA PHE A 153 2.44 16.08 -6.74
C PHE A 153 1.33 15.28 -6.05
N CYS A 154 1.32 15.24 -4.70
CA CYS A 154 0.55 14.26 -3.95
C CYS A 154 -0.80 14.80 -3.52
N ILE A 155 -1.87 14.07 -3.83
CA ILE A 155 -3.25 14.35 -3.43
C ILE A 155 -3.63 13.63 -2.12
N ILE A 156 -2.82 12.70 -1.66
CA ILE A 156 -3.17 11.80 -0.55
C ILE A 156 -3.46 12.51 0.77
N PRO A 157 -2.75 13.59 1.18
CA PRO A 157 -3.12 14.32 2.39
C PRO A 157 -4.58 14.82 2.37
N TYR A 158 -5.09 15.20 1.22
CA TYR A 158 -6.49 15.65 1.05
C TYR A 158 -7.51 14.51 1.06
N GLY A 159 -7.05 13.28 0.79
CA GLY A 159 -7.89 12.09 0.89
C GLY A 159 -7.78 11.35 2.23
N ARG A 160 -6.72 11.62 3.02
CA ARG A 160 -6.40 10.85 4.23
C ARG A 160 -6.22 11.71 5.49
N GLY A 161 -6.11 13.02 5.34
CA GLY A 161 -5.86 13.96 6.43
C GLY A 161 -4.42 13.97 6.91
N ASN A 162 -4.22 14.56 8.08
CA ASN A 162 -2.92 14.64 8.75
C ASN A 162 -2.49 13.28 9.30
N SER A 163 -1.18 13.13 9.60
CA SER A 163 -0.61 11.89 10.14
C SER A 163 -1.21 11.54 11.50
N ARG A 164 -1.59 10.29 11.66
CA ARG A 164 -2.17 9.73 12.89
C ARG A 164 -1.69 8.31 13.08
N SER A 165 -1.24 7.99 14.29
CA SER A 165 -0.69 6.69 14.64
C SER A 165 -1.68 5.85 15.43
N VAL A 166 -1.70 4.53 15.17
CA VAL A 166 -2.41 3.59 16.04
C VAL A 166 -1.49 3.26 17.23
N PRO A 167 -1.96 3.33 18.48
CA PRO A 167 -1.15 3.01 19.65
C PRO A 167 -0.57 1.59 19.59
N ALA A 168 0.68 1.42 20.02
CA ALA A 168 1.41 0.15 19.92
C ALA A 168 0.68 -1.03 20.59
N GLY A 169 -0.04 -0.82 21.71
CA GLY A 169 -0.83 -1.85 22.38
C GLY A 169 -1.91 -2.41 21.46
N VAL A 170 -2.67 -1.53 20.80
CA VAL A 170 -3.74 -1.91 19.86
C VAL A 170 -3.17 -2.70 18.68
N VAL A 171 -2.03 -2.26 18.14
CA VAL A 171 -1.34 -2.97 17.04
C VAL A 171 -0.92 -4.38 17.48
N VAL A 172 -0.30 -4.51 18.65
CA VAL A 172 0.14 -5.81 19.20
C VAL A 172 -1.04 -6.75 19.41
N ASP A 173 -2.14 -6.26 19.99
CA ASP A 173 -3.33 -7.07 20.25
C ASP A 173 -4.01 -7.53 18.95
N GLN A 174 -4.04 -6.66 17.92
CA GLN A 174 -4.51 -7.03 16.60
C GLN A 174 -3.64 -8.14 15.98
N ILE A 175 -2.31 -8.03 16.10
CA ILE A 175 -1.40 -9.03 15.53
C ILE A 175 -1.53 -10.36 16.26
N LYS A 176 -1.67 -10.37 17.59
CA LYS A 176 -1.93 -11.60 18.36
C LYS A 176 -3.17 -12.32 17.87
N ARG A 177 -4.30 -11.60 17.71
CA ARG A 177 -5.54 -12.20 17.18
C ARG A 177 -5.34 -12.83 15.81
N LEU A 178 -4.58 -12.18 14.92
CA LEU A 178 -4.31 -12.72 13.58
C LEU A 178 -3.44 -13.98 13.65
N VAL A 179 -2.42 -14.01 14.52
CA VAL A 179 -1.59 -15.20 14.75
C VAL A 179 -2.41 -16.34 15.33
N ASP A 180 -3.27 -16.09 16.32
CA ASP A 180 -4.18 -17.08 16.91
C ASP A 180 -5.15 -17.67 15.87
N ARG A 181 -5.42 -16.95 14.78
CA ARG A 181 -6.23 -17.40 13.62
C ARG A 181 -5.41 -18.07 12.52
N GLY A 182 -4.11 -18.27 12.74
CA GLY A 182 -3.23 -19.00 11.82
C GLY A 182 -2.56 -18.16 10.74
N TYR A 183 -2.60 -16.83 10.82
CA TYR A 183 -1.83 -16.00 9.88
C TYR A 183 -0.34 -16.08 10.15
N ASN A 184 0.42 -16.48 9.14
CA ASN A 184 1.86 -16.66 9.21
C ASN A 184 2.68 -15.42 8.78
N GLU A 185 2.07 -14.43 8.13
CA GLU A 185 2.71 -13.16 7.77
C GLU A 185 1.79 -11.98 8.05
N VAL A 186 2.33 -10.97 8.75
CA VAL A 186 1.70 -9.67 8.96
C VAL A 186 2.50 -8.60 8.23
N VAL A 187 1.78 -7.71 7.53
CA VAL A 187 2.36 -6.55 6.84
C VAL A 187 1.90 -5.28 7.54
N LEU A 188 2.81 -4.56 8.15
CA LEU A 188 2.51 -3.22 8.68
C LEU A 188 2.23 -2.28 7.51
N THR A 189 1.11 -1.58 7.56
CA THR A 189 0.69 -0.68 6.50
C THR A 189 0.27 0.70 7.04
N GLY A 190 0.50 1.70 6.23
CA GLY A 190 0.17 3.09 6.50
C GLY A 190 0.33 3.92 5.25
N VAL A 191 0.06 5.21 5.36
CA VAL A 191 0.28 6.20 4.30
C VAL A 191 1.73 6.69 4.34
N ASP A 192 2.23 6.92 5.56
CA ASP A 192 3.57 7.42 5.87
C ASP A 192 4.09 6.71 7.11
N LEU A 193 4.50 5.46 6.92
CA LEU A 193 4.83 4.53 8.00
C LEU A 193 5.96 5.02 8.90
N THR A 194 6.96 5.67 8.33
CA THR A 194 8.13 6.17 9.08
C THR A 194 7.77 7.30 10.03
N SER A 195 6.66 8.00 9.82
CA SER A 195 6.12 9.01 10.76
C SER A 195 5.35 8.41 11.94
N TRP A 196 5.19 7.07 12.01
CA TRP A 196 4.48 6.45 13.13
C TRP A 196 5.08 6.84 14.48
N GLY A 197 4.20 7.22 15.40
CA GLY A 197 4.54 7.55 16.77
C GLY A 197 4.78 9.02 17.05
N ALA A 198 4.91 9.87 16.01
CA ALA A 198 5.18 11.29 16.21
C ALA A 198 4.07 12.03 16.99
N ASP A 199 2.83 11.58 16.87
CA ASP A 199 1.64 12.09 17.56
C ASP A 199 1.32 11.33 18.87
N LEU A 200 2.08 10.27 19.19
CA LEU A 200 1.90 9.49 20.41
C LEU A 200 2.73 10.05 21.58
N PRO A 201 2.33 9.81 22.84
CA PRO A 201 3.11 10.19 24.01
C PRO A 201 4.54 9.64 23.95
N ALA A 202 5.51 10.46 24.29
CA ALA A 202 6.96 10.21 24.24
C ALA A 202 7.55 10.06 22.82
N GLY A 203 6.78 10.22 21.75
CA GLY A 203 7.24 10.23 20.38
C GLY A 203 8.03 8.98 19.96
N PRO A 204 7.52 7.75 20.20
CA PRO A 204 8.22 6.53 19.80
C PRO A 204 8.38 6.49 18.28
N LYS A 205 9.31 5.67 17.79
CA LYS A 205 9.60 5.52 16.36
C LYS A 205 9.12 4.18 15.81
N LEU A 206 9.11 4.04 14.49
CA LEU A 206 8.69 2.80 13.82
C LEU A 206 9.52 1.59 14.28
N GLY A 207 10.83 1.76 14.48
CA GLY A 207 11.70 0.72 15.01
C GLY A 207 11.28 0.23 16.40
N ASP A 208 10.82 1.14 17.29
CA ASP A 208 10.30 0.75 18.61
C ASP A 208 9.05 -0.13 18.48
N LEU A 209 8.16 0.21 17.53
CA LEU A 209 6.98 -0.61 17.25
C LEU A 209 7.37 -2.00 16.74
N VAL A 210 8.27 -2.08 15.76
CA VAL A 210 8.77 -3.34 15.17
C VAL A 210 9.38 -4.22 16.24
N MET A 211 10.30 -3.71 17.04
CA MET A 211 10.96 -4.46 18.13
C MET A 211 9.94 -4.91 19.17
N ARG A 212 8.97 -4.07 19.52
CA ARG A 212 7.91 -4.41 20.46
C ARG A 212 7.01 -5.52 19.95
N ILE A 213 6.59 -5.48 18.67
CA ILE A 213 5.80 -6.54 18.03
C ILE A 213 6.56 -7.86 18.08
N LEU A 214 7.82 -7.88 17.63
CA LEU A 214 8.64 -9.08 17.57
C LEU A 214 8.91 -9.68 18.97
N LYS A 215 8.99 -8.83 20.00
CA LYS A 215 9.13 -9.27 21.39
C LYS A 215 7.83 -9.83 21.98
N LEU A 216 6.68 -9.17 21.75
CA LEU A 216 5.42 -9.49 22.43
C LEU A 216 4.55 -10.51 21.66
N VAL A 217 4.90 -10.80 20.40
CA VAL A 217 4.27 -11.81 19.55
C VAL A 217 5.34 -12.79 19.04
N PRO A 218 5.88 -13.66 19.91
CA PRO A 218 6.97 -14.57 19.54
C PRO A 218 6.55 -15.60 18.48
N ASP A 219 5.27 -15.93 18.44
CA ASP A 219 4.70 -16.93 17.52
C ASP A 219 4.42 -16.37 16.12
N LEU A 220 4.60 -15.06 15.86
CA LEU A 220 4.52 -14.50 14.53
C LEU A 220 5.72 -14.93 13.68
N PRO A 221 5.54 -15.76 12.62
CA PRO A 221 6.68 -16.25 11.84
C PRO A 221 7.32 -15.18 10.95
N ARG A 222 6.52 -14.22 10.44
CA ARG A 222 6.97 -13.16 9.52
C ARG A 222 6.32 -11.83 9.79
N LEU A 223 7.14 -10.82 9.94
CA LEU A 223 6.74 -9.42 9.94
C LEU A 223 7.30 -8.75 8.68
N ARG A 224 6.46 -8.00 7.98
CA ARG A 224 6.86 -7.23 6.80
C ARG A 224 6.44 -5.77 6.95
N ILE A 225 7.25 -4.88 6.41
CA ILE A 225 6.96 -3.45 6.34
C ILE A 225 6.53 -3.14 4.89
N SER A 226 5.47 -2.33 4.70
CA SER A 226 4.95 -2.04 3.36
C SER A 226 5.84 -1.07 2.58
N SER A 227 5.92 0.17 3.00
CA SER A 227 6.75 1.21 2.37
C SER A 227 7.28 2.16 3.42
N ILE A 228 8.50 2.66 3.20
CA ILE A 228 9.17 3.59 4.09
C ILE A 228 9.79 4.75 3.32
N ASP A 229 10.01 5.86 4.00
CA ASP A 229 10.89 6.93 3.55
C ASP A 229 12.28 6.70 4.13
N SER A 230 13.29 6.48 3.29
CA SER A 230 14.63 6.04 3.69
C SER A 230 15.33 6.99 4.66
N ILE A 231 15.08 8.31 4.53
CA ILE A 231 15.72 9.33 5.38
C ILE A 231 15.17 9.36 6.81
N GLU A 232 14.02 8.73 7.06
CA GLU A 232 13.33 8.73 8.35
C GLU A 232 13.50 7.42 9.12
N VAL A 233 14.30 6.51 8.60
CA VAL A 233 14.59 5.23 9.25
C VAL A 233 15.40 5.50 10.53
N ASP A 234 14.87 5.00 11.65
CA ASP A 234 15.49 5.15 12.98
C ASP A 234 16.48 4.01 13.30
N GLU A 235 17.33 4.24 14.33
CA GLU A 235 18.37 3.28 14.74
C GLU A 235 17.78 1.93 15.17
N ASN A 236 16.63 1.91 15.85
CA ASN A 236 15.99 0.67 16.28
C ASN A 236 15.46 -0.13 15.08
N LEU A 237 15.01 0.54 14.01
CA LEU A 237 14.64 -0.15 12.78
C LEU A 237 15.86 -0.73 12.06
N LEU A 238 17.00 -0.01 12.02
CA LEU A 238 18.26 -0.55 11.50
C LEU A 238 18.74 -1.74 12.33
N GLN A 239 18.63 -1.68 13.66
CA GLN A 239 18.93 -2.81 14.52
C GLN A 239 18.01 -4.01 14.23
N ALA A 240 16.69 -3.78 14.06
CA ALA A 240 15.77 -4.85 13.71
C ALA A 240 16.13 -5.50 12.35
N ILE A 241 16.50 -4.68 11.35
CA ILE A 241 16.99 -5.18 10.04
C ILE A 241 18.22 -6.09 10.24
N ALA A 242 19.15 -5.70 11.09
CA ALA A 242 20.39 -6.43 11.33
C ALA A 242 20.20 -7.74 12.11
N THR A 243 19.28 -7.76 13.08
CA THR A 243 19.24 -8.83 14.10
C THR A 243 17.99 -9.69 14.11
N GLU A 244 16.90 -9.24 13.50
CA GLU A 244 15.60 -9.90 13.59
C GLU A 244 15.28 -10.76 12.35
N PRO A 245 15.46 -12.09 12.40
CA PRO A 245 15.23 -12.96 11.24
C PRO A 245 13.77 -13.03 10.80
N ARG A 246 12.82 -12.71 11.70
CA ARG A 246 11.39 -12.68 11.42
C ARG A 246 10.94 -11.39 10.73
N LEU A 247 11.77 -10.33 10.72
CA LEU A 247 11.57 -9.17 9.87
C LEU A 247 12.03 -9.54 8.45
N MET A 248 11.13 -9.49 7.46
CA MET A 248 11.44 -9.95 6.11
C MET A 248 12.46 -9.06 5.40
N PRO A 249 13.45 -9.65 4.68
CA PRO A 249 14.54 -8.92 4.02
C PRO A 249 14.09 -8.28 2.69
N HIS A 250 13.06 -7.48 2.76
CA HIS A 250 12.51 -6.72 1.65
C HIS A 250 11.94 -5.41 2.16
N LEU A 251 12.39 -4.29 1.61
CA LEU A 251 11.87 -2.95 1.89
C LEU A 251 11.42 -2.29 0.59
N HIS A 252 10.31 -1.60 0.65
CA HIS A 252 9.84 -0.76 -0.45
C HIS A 252 10.08 0.72 -0.10
N LEU A 253 10.79 1.43 -0.97
CA LEU A 253 11.29 2.78 -0.71
C LEU A 253 10.47 3.82 -1.50
N SER A 254 10.05 4.88 -0.84
CA SER A 254 9.34 6.00 -1.47
C SER A 254 10.34 7.00 -2.07
N LEU A 255 11.19 6.56 -3.04
CA LEU A 255 12.28 7.38 -3.60
C LEU A 255 11.78 8.47 -4.54
N GLN A 256 10.79 8.17 -5.35
CA GLN A 256 10.12 9.06 -6.30
C GLN A 256 10.99 9.49 -7.50
N HIS A 257 12.25 9.88 -7.32
CA HIS A 257 13.15 10.35 -8.38
C HIS A 257 14.64 10.20 -8.01
N GLY A 258 15.53 10.20 -9.02
CA GLY A 258 16.97 10.09 -8.83
C GLY A 258 17.74 11.41 -9.02
N ASP A 259 17.07 12.54 -9.18
CA ASP A 259 17.71 13.85 -9.38
C ASP A 259 17.34 14.81 -8.25
N ASP A 260 18.34 15.42 -7.61
CA ASP A 260 18.17 16.28 -6.45
C ASP A 260 17.32 17.51 -6.70
N LEU A 261 17.41 18.10 -7.91
CA LEU A 261 16.62 19.28 -8.23
C LEU A 261 15.14 18.91 -8.37
N ILE A 262 14.85 17.74 -8.96
CA ILE A 262 13.47 17.21 -9.04
C ILE A 262 12.99 16.84 -7.65
N LEU A 263 13.78 16.16 -6.82
CA LEU A 263 13.41 15.85 -5.42
C LEU A 263 13.07 17.12 -4.62
N LYS A 264 13.86 18.18 -4.77
CA LYS A 264 13.54 19.50 -4.17
C LYS A 264 12.24 20.11 -4.71
N ARG A 265 11.98 20.00 -6.03
CA ARG A 265 10.71 20.45 -6.63
C ARG A 265 9.52 19.62 -6.17
N MET A 266 9.73 18.34 -5.90
CA MET A 266 8.75 17.44 -5.29
C MET A 266 8.53 17.75 -3.80
N LYS A 267 9.37 18.55 -3.14
CA LYS A 267 9.44 18.75 -1.69
C LYS A 267 9.74 17.43 -0.94
N ARG A 268 10.65 16.61 -1.50
CA ARG A 268 11.17 15.44 -0.79
C ARG A 268 12.21 15.87 0.24
N ARG A 269 12.35 15.09 1.30
CA ARG A 269 13.29 15.36 2.41
C ARG A 269 14.64 14.69 2.21
N HIS A 270 14.70 13.62 1.46
CA HIS A 270 15.95 12.97 1.05
C HIS A 270 16.47 13.55 -0.26
N LEU A 271 17.77 13.43 -0.45
CA LEU A 271 18.47 13.61 -1.70
C LEU A 271 18.91 12.25 -2.24
N ARG A 272 19.50 12.23 -3.43
CA ARG A 272 19.99 11.02 -4.08
C ARG A 272 20.96 10.24 -3.20
N ASP A 273 21.97 10.93 -2.67
CA ASP A 273 23.05 10.31 -1.87
C ASP A 273 22.51 9.70 -0.57
N ASP A 274 21.46 10.28 0.03
CA ASP A 274 20.82 9.72 1.21
C ASP A 274 20.19 8.36 0.92
N ALA A 275 19.54 8.22 -0.23
CA ALA A 275 18.94 6.96 -0.66
C ALA A 275 20.00 5.87 -0.92
N ILE A 276 21.10 6.24 -1.58
CA ILE A 276 22.23 5.33 -1.85
C ILE A 276 22.84 4.86 -0.52
N ALA A 277 23.19 5.80 0.36
CA ALA A 277 23.80 5.49 1.65
C ALA A 277 22.91 4.55 2.50
N PHE A 278 21.59 4.79 2.52
CA PHE A 278 20.66 3.90 3.21
C PHE A 278 20.66 2.48 2.62
N CYS A 279 20.64 2.35 1.30
CA CYS A 279 20.63 1.02 0.65
C CYS A 279 21.93 0.27 0.91
N GLU A 280 23.08 0.96 0.86
CA GLU A 280 24.39 0.38 1.18
C GLU A 280 24.44 -0.10 2.62
N GLU A 281 24.00 0.72 3.58
CA GLU A 281 23.99 0.38 5.00
C GLU A 281 23.04 -0.79 5.30
N ALA A 282 21.83 -0.78 4.77
CA ALA A 282 20.89 -1.87 4.98
C ALA A 282 21.42 -3.21 4.40
N LYS A 283 22.12 -3.19 3.27
CA LYS A 283 22.78 -4.37 2.70
C LYS A 283 24.02 -4.79 3.49
N ARG A 284 24.77 -3.84 4.04
CA ARG A 284 25.89 -4.16 4.93
C ARG A 284 25.42 -4.89 6.17
N LEU A 285 24.28 -4.45 6.75
CA LEU A 285 23.65 -5.07 7.92
C LEU A 285 23.02 -6.43 7.59
N ARG A 286 22.41 -6.54 6.41
CA ARG A 286 21.69 -7.74 5.97
C ARG A 286 21.88 -7.97 4.47
N PRO A 287 22.90 -8.76 4.06
CA PRO A 287 23.30 -8.92 2.65
C PRO A 287 22.21 -9.44 1.70
N GLU A 288 21.25 -10.21 2.21
CA GLU A 288 20.12 -10.71 1.42
C GLU A 288 18.96 -9.71 1.25
N MET A 289 19.10 -8.49 1.77
CA MET A 289 18.09 -7.43 1.62
C MET A 289 17.83 -7.12 0.15
N THR A 290 16.56 -7.00 -0.22
CA THR A 290 16.12 -6.53 -1.53
C THR A 290 15.29 -5.27 -1.40
N PHE A 291 15.39 -4.40 -2.41
CA PHE A 291 14.67 -3.14 -2.42
C PHE A 291 13.69 -3.06 -3.57
N GLY A 292 12.48 -2.61 -3.26
CA GLY A 292 11.57 -2.03 -4.23
C GLY A 292 11.56 -0.52 -4.12
N ALA A 293 11.12 0.18 -5.16
CA ALA A 293 10.94 1.63 -5.09
C ALA A 293 9.82 2.12 -6.00
N ASP A 294 9.12 3.16 -5.51
CA ASP A 294 8.26 3.98 -6.35
C ASP A 294 9.11 5.03 -7.07
N ILE A 295 8.99 5.11 -8.41
CA ILE A 295 9.69 6.09 -9.25
C ILE A 295 8.70 6.74 -10.20
N ILE A 296 8.69 8.08 -10.23
CA ILE A 296 7.86 8.89 -11.12
C ILE A 296 8.68 9.28 -12.35
N ALA A 297 8.22 8.89 -13.54
CA ALA A 297 8.80 9.29 -14.81
C ALA A 297 8.07 10.51 -15.39
N GLY A 298 8.82 11.51 -15.83
CA GLY A 298 8.26 12.69 -16.48
C GLY A 298 7.62 13.69 -15.52
N PHE A 299 8.18 13.83 -14.31
CA PHE A 299 7.76 14.91 -13.41
C PHE A 299 7.94 16.28 -14.09
N PRO A 300 7.04 17.26 -13.84
CA PRO A 300 7.16 18.59 -14.44
C PRO A 300 8.58 19.16 -14.38
N THR A 301 9.06 19.70 -15.49
CA THR A 301 10.41 20.25 -15.65
C THR A 301 11.56 19.25 -15.63
N GLU A 302 11.31 17.95 -15.65
CA GLU A 302 12.33 16.90 -15.79
C GLU A 302 13.01 16.98 -17.18
N THR A 303 14.33 17.18 -17.19
CA THR A 303 15.13 17.12 -18.43
C THR A 303 15.55 15.68 -18.75
N PRO A 304 16.06 15.39 -19.97
CA PRO A 304 16.62 14.07 -20.29
C PRO A 304 17.74 13.66 -19.33
N GLU A 305 18.64 14.58 -18.95
CA GLU A 305 19.76 14.31 -18.04
C GLU A 305 19.27 13.96 -16.62
N MET A 306 18.24 14.67 -16.13
CA MET A 306 17.61 14.38 -14.82
C MET A 306 16.94 12.99 -14.82
N PHE A 307 16.33 12.61 -15.93
CA PHE A 307 15.79 11.26 -16.10
C PHE A 307 16.88 10.19 -16.06
N GLU A 308 18.05 10.42 -16.71
CA GLU A 308 19.17 9.48 -16.64
C GLU A 308 19.70 9.32 -15.20
N ASN A 309 19.57 10.34 -14.34
CA ASN A 309 19.87 10.22 -12.91
C ASN A 309 18.94 9.20 -12.22
N SER A 310 17.66 9.16 -12.58
CA SER A 310 16.74 8.14 -12.08
C SER A 310 17.06 6.73 -12.59
N MET A 311 17.51 6.62 -13.86
CA MET A 311 17.96 5.34 -14.39
C MET A 311 19.19 4.81 -13.63
N ARG A 312 20.20 5.68 -13.36
CA ARG A 312 21.40 5.30 -12.58
C ARG A 312 21.10 4.93 -11.14
N LEU A 313 20.14 5.64 -10.49
CA LEU A 313 19.75 5.35 -9.11
C LEU A 313 19.27 3.89 -8.92
N VAL A 314 18.65 3.30 -9.96
CA VAL A 314 18.22 1.89 -9.92
C VAL A 314 19.39 0.95 -9.67
N ASP A 315 20.53 1.19 -10.33
CA ASP A 315 21.73 0.37 -10.16
C ASP A 315 22.47 0.71 -8.86
N GLU A 316 22.60 1.99 -8.51
CA GLU A 316 23.32 2.45 -7.32
C GLU A 316 22.65 2.01 -6.00
N CYS A 317 21.32 2.00 -5.95
CA CYS A 317 20.56 1.45 -4.82
C CYS A 317 20.32 -0.07 -4.94
N ASP A 318 20.80 -0.74 -5.99
CA ASP A 318 20.51 -2.14 -6.30
C ASP A 318 19.01 -2.49 -6.19
N LEU A 319 18.16 -1.65 -6.79
CA LEU A 319 16.72 -1.83 -6.77
C LEU A 319 16.31 -3.05 -7.58
N THR A 320 15.50 -3.92 -7.00
CA THR A 320 14.98 -5.13 -7.64
C THR A 320 13.55 -4.92 -8.16
N TRP A 321 12.67 -4.31 -7.36
CA TRP A 321 11.24 -4.22 -7.65
C TRP A 321 10.85 -2.77 -7.93
N LEU A 322 10.70 -2.39 -9.21
CA LEU A 322 10.32 -1.02 -9.57
C LEU A 322 8.80 -0.88 -9.75
N HIS A 323 8.22 0.06 -9.06
CA HIS A 323 6.89 0.59 -9.34
C HIS A 323 7.04 1.91 -10.11
N VAL A 324 6.83 1.87 -11.41
CA VAL A 324 7.03 3.02 -12.29
C VAL A 324 5.71 3.72 -12.55
N PHE A 325 5.62 4.96 -12.11
CA PHE A 325 4.48 5.83 -12.31
C PHE A 325 4.78 6.87 -13.39
N PRO A 326 4.10 6.84 -14.55
CA PRO A 326 4.08 8.01 -15.41
C PRO A 326 3.49 9.17 -14.61
N TYR A 327 4.12 10.35 -14.63
CA TYR A 327 3.57 11.49 -13.93
C TYR A 327 2.13 11.76 -14.37
N SER A 328 1.26 11.93 -13.39
CA SER A 328 -0.18 12.17 -13.59
C SER A 328 -0.58 13.44 -12.83
N PRO A 329 -0.87 14.56 -13.51
CA PRO A 329 -1.27 15.78 -12.84
C PRO A 329 -2.57 15.56 -12.07
N ARG A 330 -2.60 16.04 -10.81
CA ARG A 330 -3.79 16.01 -9.97
C ARG A 330 -4.27 17.43 -9.73
N PRO A 331 -5.55 17.75 -10.03
CA PRO A 331 -6.11 19.06 -9.75
C PRO A 331 -5.84 19.49 -8.30
N GLY A 332 -5.54 20.77 -8.08
CA GLY A 332 -5.24 21.30 -6.76
C GLY A 332 -3.79 21.13 -6.31
N THR A 333 -3.01 20.22 -6.90
CA THR A 333 -1.59 20.05 -6.53
C THR A 333 -0.68 21.12 -7.17
N PRO A 334 0.39 21.57 -6.47
CA PRO A 334 1.34 22.52 -7.05
C PRO A 334 2.00 22.06 -8.35
N ALA A 335 2.34 20.76 -8.45
CA ALA A 335 3.01 20.20 -9.63
C ALA A 335 2.12 20.24 -10.88
N ALA A 336 0.79 20.20 -10.74
CA ALA A 336 -0.12 20.31 -11.87
C ALA A 336 -0.04 21.70 -12.58
N ARG A 337 0.47 22.72 -11.88
CA ARG A 337 0.64 24.08 -12.40
C ARG A 337 2.04 24.39 -12.94
N MET A 338 2.98 23.45 -12.77
CA MET A 338 4.35 23.58 -13.29
C MET A 338 4.38 23.30 -14.80
N PRO A 339 5.43 23.75 -15.53
CA PRO A 339 5.64 23.36 -16.94
C PRO A 339 5.70 21.85 -17.09
N GLN A 340 4.76 21.28 -17.84
CA GLN A 340 4.61 19.83 -18.02
C GLN A 340 5.61 19.28 -19.05
N VAL A 341 6.10 18.07 -18.82
CA VAL A 341 6.82 17.29 -19.83
C VAL A 341 5.83 16.78 -20.89
N HIS A 342 6.24 16.69 -22.12
CA HIS A 342 5.39 16.20 -23.19
C HIS A 342 4.94 14.75 -22.94
N GLY A 343 3.68 14.44 -23.17
CA GLY A 343 3.10 13.13 -22.83
C GLY A 343 3.78 11.93 -23.52
N ALA A 344 4.30 12.11 -24.73
CA ALA A 344 5.08 11.07 -25.42
C ALA A 344 6.39 10.77 -24.68
N ASP A 345 7.09 11.80 -24.18
CA ASP A 345 8.32 11.64 -23.41
C ASP A 345 8.07 10.97 -22.07
N ILE A 346 7.00 11.36 -21.36
CA ILE A 346 6.57 10.68 -20.12
C ILE A 346 6.38 9.19 -20.36
N LYS A 347 5.66 8.84 -21.43
CA LYS A 347 5.39 7.44 -21.81
C LYS A 347 6.68 6.69 -22.15
N ALA A 348 7.56 7.30 -22.93
CA ALA A 348 8.85 6.70 -23.33
C ALA A 348 9.77 6.48 -22.11
N ARG A 349 9.89 7.46 -21.22
CA ARG A 349 10.68 7.36 -19.98
C ARG A 349 10.14 6.27 -19.06
N ALA A 350 8.81 6.23 -18.84
CA ALA A 350 8.19 5.18 -18.06
C ALA A 350 8.42 3.77 -18.66
N ALA A 351 8.41 3.63 -19.98
CA ALA A 351 8.69 2.37 -20.64
C ALA A 351 10.15 1.93 -20.42
N ARG A 352 11.12 2.86 -20.51
CA ARG A 352 12.55 2.58 -20.25
C ARG A 352 12.78 2.11 -18.81
N LEU A 353 12.20 2.80 -17.82
CA LEU A 353 12.30 2.39 -16.40
C LEU A 353 11.68 1.01 -16.17
N ARG A 354 10.54 0.71 -16.78
CA ARG A 354 9.92 -0.63 -16.65
C ARG A 354 10.81 -1.72 -17.24
N ALA A 355 11.36 -1.48 -18.43
CA ALA A 355 12.28 -2.44 -19.06
C ALA A 355 13.54 -2.69 -18.18
N LEU A 356 14.08 -1.63 -17.57
CA LEU A 356 15.18 -1.76 -16.60
C LEU A 356 14.73 -2.57 -15.38
N GLY A 357 13.55 -2.28 -14.81
CA GLY A 357 12.99 -3.03 -13.69
C GLY A 357 12.79 -4.51 -14.01
N GLU A 358 12.28 -4.85 -15.20
CA GLU A 358 12.14 -6.23 -15.67
C GLU A 358 13.49 -6.95 -15.74
N ALA A 359 14.52 -6.26 -16.26
CA ALA A 359 15.87 -6.80 -16.30
C ALA A 359 16.47 -7.03 -14.90
N ARG A 360 16.21 -6.10 -13.95
CA ARG A 360 16.65 -6.24 -12.54
C ARG A 360 15.97 -7.42 -11.86
N VAL A 361 14.66 -7.59 -12.05
CA VAL A 361 13.91 -8.76 -11.56
C VAL A 361 14.50 -10.05 -12.14
N ALA A 362 14.69 -10.13 -13.46
CA ALA A 362 15.24 -11.32 -14.10
C ALA A 362 16.62 -11.70 -13.51
N ALA A 363 17.53 -10.72 -13.37
CA ALA A 363 18.85 -10.94 -12.78
C ALA A 363 18.78 -11.37 -11.31
N HIS A 364 17.82 -10.83 -10.53
CA HIS A 364 17.60 -11.28 -9.16
C HIS A 364 17.13 -12.73 -9.10
N LEU A 365 16.14 -13.10 -9.93
CA LEU A 365 15.58 -14.45 -9.95
C LEU A 365 16.59 -15.50 -10.40
N GLU A 366 17.45 -15.19 -11.39
CA GLU A 366 18.55 -16.07 -11.81
C GLU A 366 19.50 -16.40 -10.65
N LYS A 367 19.83 -15.41 -9.81
CA LYS A 367 20.69 -15.59 -8.62
C LYS A 367 20.04 -16.50 -7.55
N GLN A 368 18.73 -16.74 -7.60
CA GLN A 368 18.05 -17.62 -6.65
C GLN A 368 18.07 -19.09 -7.08
N GLN A 369 18.46 -19.39 -8.32
CA GLN A 369 18.52 -20.78 -8.79
C GLN A 369 19.45 -21.63 -7.92
N GLY A 370 18.98 -22.81 -7.52
CA GLY A 370 19.69 -23.70 -6.62
C GLY A 370 19.66 -23.32 -5.13
N ARG A 371 19.01 -22.20 -4.76
CA ARG A 371 18.85 -21.80 -3.35
C ARG A 371 17.57 -22.35 -2.76
N GLN A 372 17.56 -22.49 -1.43
CA GLN A 372 16.35 -22.77 -0.67
C GLN A 372 15.72 -21.49 -0.14
N HIS A 373 14.40 -21.42 -0.23
CA HIS A 373 13.58 -20.34 0.34
C HIS A 373 12.47 -20.90 1.19
N ARG A 374 12.06 -20.13 2.19
CA ARG A 374 10.81 -20.35 2.90
C ARG A 374 9.74 -19.57 2.16
N VAL A 375 8.79 -20.24 1.51
CA VAL A 375 7.77 -19.62 0.66
C VAL A 375 6.45 -19.61 1.42
N LEU A 376 5.83 -18.43 1.60
CA LEU A 376 4.45 -18.32 2.08
C LEU A 376 3.50 -18.58 0.91
N MET A 377 2.66 -19.60 1.04
CA MET A 377 1.71 -19.99 -0.01
C MET A 377 0.52 -19.02 -0.05
N GLU A 378 0.26 -18.41 -1.20
CA GLU A 378 -0.88 -17.51 -1.44
C GLU A 378 -2.04 -18.19 -2.15
N SER A 379 -1.77 -19.34 -2.77
CA SER A 379 -2.72 -20.27 -3.36
C SER A 379 -2.09 -21.65 -3.40
N ALA A 380 -2.83 -22.66 -3.84
CA ALA A 380 -2.34 -24.04 -3.89
C ALA A 380 -1.00 -24.21 -4.63
N ARG A 381 -0.69 -23.37 -5.63
CA ARG A 381 0.52 -23.50 -6.47
C ARG A 381 1.37 -22.24 -6.57
N MET A 382 1.05 -21.21 -5.83
CA MET A 382 1.81 -19.97 -5.90
C MET A 382 2.01 -19.40 -4.49
N GLY A 383 3.23 -18.93 -4.23
CA GLY A 383 3.58 -18.27 -2.97
C GLY A 383 4.67 -17.20 -3.18
N ARG A 384 5.16 -16.65 -2.07
CA ARG A 384 6.23 -15.64 -2.10
C ARG A 384 7.35 -15.95 -1.12
N THR A 385 8.58 -15.75 -1.59
CA THR A 385 9.78 -15.87 -0.77
C THR A 385 9.87 -14.77 0.30
N GLU A 386 10.88 -14.83 1.14
CA GLU A 386 11.22 -13.79 2.11
C GLU A 386 11.48 -12.44 1.42
N GLN A 387 12.14 -12.43 0.25
CA GLN A 387 12.45 -11.27 -0.58
C GLN A 387 11.30 -10.83 -1.49
N PHE A 388 10.11 -11.42 -1.30
CA PHE A 388 8.89 -11.11 -2.03
C PHE A 388 8.84 -11.62 -3.48
N ALA A 389 9.76 -12.50 -3.90
CA ALA A 389 9.73 -13.12 -5.22
C ALA A 389 8.56 -14.10 -5.32
N GLU A 390 7.78 -13.99 -6.39
CA GLU A 390 6.71 -14.92 -6.71
C GLU A 390 7.29 -16.28 -7.10
N THR A 391 6.75 -17.34 -6.53
CA THR A 391 7.27 -18.70 -6.68
C THR A 391 6.13 -19.65 -7.04
N ILE A 392 6.31 -20.40 -8.11
CA ILE A 392 5.34 -21.36 -8.65
C ILE A 392 5.79 -22.78 -8.35
N PHE A 393 4.83 -23.61 -7.96
CA PHE A 393 5.00 -25.04 -7.68
C PHE A 393 4.24 -25.90 -8.68
N GLU A 394 4.82 -27.04 -9.05
CA GLU A 394 4.15 -28.03 -9.92
C GLU A 394 3.06 -28.80 -9.18
N THR A 395 3.20 -28.94 -7.87
CA THR A 395 2.26 -29.68 -7.01
C THR A 395 1.58 -28.75 -6.01
N ASP A 396 0.38 -29.12 -5.62
CA ASP A 396 -0.40 -28.34 -4.66
C ASP A 396 0.26 -28.34 -3.27
N ARG A 397 0.22 -27.18 -2.61
CA ARG A 397 0.68 -26.94 -1.25
C ARG A 397 -0.45 -26.28 -0.44
N PRO A 398 -0.50 -26.47 0.88
CA PRO A 398 -1.53 -25.82 1.71
C PRO A 398 -1.40 -24.30 1.63
N GLU A 399 -2.51 -23.62 1.33
CA GLU A 399 -2.58 -22.16 1.34
C GLU A 399 -2.42 -21.62 2.76
N GLY A 400 -1.68 -20.52 2.90
CA GLY A 400 -1.36 -19.90 4.20
C GLY A 400 -0.10 -20.47 4.86
N ASP A 401 0.36 -21.66 4.49
CA ASP A 401 1.55 -22.27 5.08
C ASP A 401 2.85 -21.66 4.56
N ILE A 402 3.90 -21.75 5.37
CA ILE A 402 5.27 -21.46 4.98
C ILE A 402 5.98 -22.77 4.67
N VAL A 403 6.25 -23.02 3.39
CA VAL A 403 6.93 -24.21 2.92
C VAL A 403 8.39 -23.93 2.58
N THR A 404 9.29 -24.86 2.88
CA THR A 404 10.68 -24.78 2.39
C THR A 404 10.72 -25.34 0.98
N ALA A 405 11.25 -24.56 0.05
CA ALA A 405 11.26 -24.87 -1.37
C ALA A 405 12.66 -24.71 -1.97
N GLN A 406 13.06 -25.66 -2.80
CA GLN A 406 14.28 -25.59 -3.61
C GLN A 406 13.96 -24.92 -4.94
N VAL A 407 14.61 -23.82 -5.26
CA VAL A 407 14.45 -23.15 -6.56
C VAL A 407 15.13 -23.95 -7.65
N THR A 408 14.36 -24.38 -8.64
CA THR A 408 14.82 -25.19 -9.78
C THR A 408 15.07 -24.34 -11.03
N GLY A 409 14.52 -23.12 -11.09
CA GLY A 409 14.69 -22.22 -12.22
C GLY A 409 13.88 -20.92 -12.05
N ALA A 410 13.88 -20.12 -13.12
CA ALA A 410 13.05 -18.91 -13.20
C ALA A 410 12.45 -18.78 -14.61
N ARG A 411 11.20 -18.32 -14.69
CA ARG A 411 10.49 -18.12 -15.94
C ARG A 411 9.45 -17.00 -15.81
N ALA A 412 9.40 -16.11 -16.79
CA ALA A 412 8.37 -15.05 -16.89
C ALA A 412 8.22 -14.19 -15.61
N GLY A 413 9.33 -13.85 -14.95
CA GLY A 413 9.30 -13.03 -13.74
C GLY A 413 8.95 -13.79 -12.45
N GLN A 414 8.90 -15.12 -12.47
CA GLN A 414 8.58 -15.99 -11.35
C GLN A 414 9.68 -17.03 -11.13
N LEU A 415 9.88 -17.47 -9.89
CA LEU A 415 10.69 -18.63 -9.54
C LEU A 415 9.88 -19.91 -9.77
N LEU A 416 10.58 -20.96 -10.16
CA LEU A 416 10.05 -22.32 -10.21
C LEU A 416 10.68 -23.11 -9.06
N ALA A 417 9.87 -23.85 -8.30
CA ALA A 417 10.33 -24.59 -7.13
C ALA A 417 9.68 -25.97 -7.03
N ALA A 418 10.42 -26.87 -6.40
CA ALA A 418 9.98 -28.22 -6.07
C ALA A 418 9.64 -28.38 -4.57
#